data_128bdb3a6d3a320e79b4beb4670db8b2
#
_entry.id   128bdb3a6d3a320e79b4beb4670db8b2
#
_cell.length_a   1.000
_cell.length_b   1.000
_cell.length_c   1.000
_cell.angle_alpha   90.00
_cell.angle_beta   90.00
_cell.angle_gamma   90.00
#
_symmetry.space_group_name_H-M   'P 1'
#
loop_
_entity.id
_entity.type
_entity.pdbx_description
1 polymer ?
#
loop_
_entity_poly.entity_id
_entity_poly.type
_entity_poly.pdbx_seq_one_letter_code
_entity_poly.pdbx_strand_id
1 'polypeptide(L)'
;MVQKFHRVLEPDFPEWLQEYIETPVLQRQNHISITCGTIYSDLFENQRFYSSLDHAVGVALVVWHFTHDKKQTLAGLFHDIATPVFKHCVDFMNGDHLMQESTEDLTTETITKSPEIRRLLKRDGILISEVDNYHLYPIADNDTPKLSADRLEYSLANMFFAYGVADLVEIREIYADIVVQSDENGVKELGFQTKKIARKFVKLTSQLSIFYREDRTRYSMQLIADILKKMSESGRISVADLYQMKESEVIKLILASDYCDAFLAWQKAKKIKKAKSFEQCPDGVYVVNCQAKVRYIDPLWQDERMSKACKIAKGYIEKNLTYKMEGYLYLPGVKLT
;
A
#
# COMPACT_ATOMS: atom_id res chain seq x y z
N MET A 1 -14.84 -9.53 -8.25
CA MET A 1 -14.91 -8.20 -7.62
C MET A 1 -13.78 -7.32 -8.15
N VAL A 2 -12.54 -7.78 -8.12
CA VAL A 2 -11.35 -7.11 -8.68
C VAL A 2 -11.56 -6.69 -10.13
N GLN A 3 -11.95 -7.59 -11.03
CA GLN A 3 -12.22 -7.24 -12.43
C GLN A 3 -13.23 -6.11 -12.62
N LYS A 4 -14.25 -6.01 -11.74
CA LYS A 4 -15.21 -4.91 -11.79
C LYS A 4 -14.58 -3.58 -11.36
N PHE A 5 -13.65 -3.63 -10.41
CA PHE A 5 -12.89 -2.47 -9.97
C PHE A 5 -11.90 -2.03 -11.08
N HIS A 6 -11.13 -2.96 -11.65
CA HIS A 6 -10.21 -2.65 -12.76
C HIS A 6 -10.93 -2.07 -14.00
N ARG A 7 -12.16 -2.53 -14.31
CA ARG A 7 -12.98 -1.94 -15.38
C ARG A 7 -13.46 -0.53 -15.08
N VAL A 8 -13.40 -0.06 -13.85
CA VAL A 8 -13.62 1.36 -13.53
C VAL A 8 -12.39 2.18 -13.89
N LEU A 9 -11.19 1.61 -13.69
CA LEU A 9 -9.91 2.28 -13.96
C LEU A 9 -9.61 2.31 -15.48
N GLU A 10 -9.92 1.21 -16.19
CA GLU A 10 -9.79 1.14 -17.65
C GLU A 10 -10.84 0.15 -18.19
N PRO A 11 -11.86 0.64 -18.91
CA PRO A 11 -12.90 -0.22 -19.51
C PRO A 11 -12.34 -1.16 -20.58
N ASP A 12 -11.37 -0.65 -21.38
CA ASP A 12 -10.78 -1.35 -22.52
C ASP A 12 -9.36 -1.84 -22.14
N PHE A 13 -9.33 -3.02 -21.49
CA PHE A 13 -8.08 -3.60 -21.03
C PHE A 13 -7.06 -3.75 -22.17
N PRO A 14 -5.83 -3.23 -22.02
CA PRO A 14 -4.79 -3.36 -23.06
C PRO A 14 -4.25 -4.79 -23.09
N GLU A 15 -4.68 -5.60 -24.08
CA GLU A 15 -4.38 -7.04 -24.15
C GLU A 15 -2.88 -7.36 -24.10
N TRP A 16 -2.02 -6.49 -24.65
CA TRP A 16 -0.57 -6.64 -24.61
C TRP A 16 0.02 -6.67 -23.19
N LEU A 17 -0.68 -6.07 -22.21
CA LEU A 17 -0.25 -6.03 -20.81
C LEU A 17 -0.36 -7.41 -20.15
N GLN A 18 -1.28 -8.26 -20.63
CA GLN A 18 -1.54 -9.58 -20.07
C GLN A 18 -0.28 -10.47 -20.06
N GLU A 19 0.53 -10.44 -21.12
CA GLU A 19 1.74 -11.25 -21.21
C GLU A 19 2.78 -10.87 -20.12
N TYR A 20 2.87 -9.60 -19.75
CA TYR A 20 3.72 -9.15 -18.66
C TYR A 20 3.16 -9.58 -17.30
N ILE A 21 1.84 -9.41 -17.10
CA ILE A 21 1.15 -9.81 -15.87
C ILE A 21 1.32 -11.32 -15.59
N GLU A 22 1.32 -12.16 -16.60
CA GLU A 22 1.45 -13.62 -16.49
C GLU A 22 2.88 -14.09 -16.17
N THR A 23 3.87 -13.20 -16.10
CA THR A 23 5.24 -13.60 -15.74
C THR A 23 5.29 -14.13 -14.30
N PRO A 24 6.09 -15.18 -14.03
CA PRO A 24 6.11 -15.84 -12.71
C PRO A 24 6.40 -14.90 -11.55
N VAL A 25 7.28 -13.92 -11.76
CA VAL A 25 7.67 -12.95 -10.73
C VAL A 25 6.49 -12.03 -10.33
N LEU A 26 5.67 -11.60 -11.29
CA LEU A 26 4.46 -10.83 -11.01
C LEU A 26 3.37 -11.73 -10.41
N GLN A 27 3.20 -12.95 -10.92
CA GLN A 27 2.20 -13.90 -10.40
C GLN A 27 2.43 -14.27 -8.93
N ARG A 28 3.67 -14.22 -8.41
CA ARG A 28 3.95 -14.36 -6.98
C ARG A 28 3.16 -13.35 -6.14
N GLN A 29 3.01 -12.12 -6.63
CA GLN A 29 2.32 -11.04 -5.90
C GLN A 29 0.81 -11.28 -5.73
N ASN A 30 0.19 -12.20 -6.47
CA ASN A 30 -1.19 -12.65 -6.23
C ASN A 30 -1.40 -13.22 -4.82
N HIS A 31 -0.30 -13.61 -4.15
CA HIS A 31 -0.31 -14.24 -2.84
C HIS A 31 0.12 -13.28 -1.71
N ILE A 32 0.17 -11.98 -1.98
CA ILE A 32 0.56 -10.94 -1.04
C ILE A 32 -0.58 -9.92 -0.96
N SER A 33 -1.13 -9.71 0.24
CA SER A 33 -2.18 -8.72 0.45
C SER A 33 -1.62 -7.30 0.53
N ILE A 34 -2.32 -6.32 -0.05
CA ILE A 34 -1.97 -4.89 0.13
C ILE A 34 -2.13 -4.40 1.58
N THR A 35 -2.81 -5.17 2.42
CA THR A 35 -3.14 -4.76 3.80
C THR A 35 -2.01 -5.05 4.80
N CYS A 36 -0.81 -5.39 4.36
CA CYS A 36 0.34 -5.67 5.24
C CYS A 36 0.03 -6.72 6.31
N GLY A 37 -0.70 -7.78 5.93
CA GLY A 37 -1.08 -8.88 6.81
C GLY A 37 -2.27 -8.60 7.75
N THR A 38 -2.79 -7.38 7.84
CA THR A 38 -3.91 -7.07 8.75
C THR A 38 -5.19 -7.86 8.43
N ILE A 39 -5.36 -8.30 7.18
CA ILE A 39 -6.49 -9.15 6.75
C ILE A 39 -6.59 -10.48 7.53
N TYR A 40 -5.51 -10.92 8.15
CA TYR A 40 -5.47 -12.18 8.91
C TYR A 40 -5.93 -12.02 10.37
N SER A 41 -6.35 -10.81 10.80
CA SER A 41 -6.80 -10.56 12.17
C SER A 41 -8.23 -10.04 12.22
N ASP A 42 -8.99 -10.57 13.16
CA ASP A 42 -10.35 -10.13 13.50
C ASP A 42 -10.43 -8.67 14.01
N LEU A 43 -9.29 -8.01 14.24
CA LEU A 43 -9.23 -6.56 14.48
C LEU A 43 -9.72 -5.74 13.30
N PHE A 44 -9.67 -6.33 12.08
CA PHE A 44 -9.98 -5.68 10.81
C PHE A 44 -11.15 -6.40 10.12
N GLU A 45 -12.27 -6.41 10.78
CA GLU A 45 -13.50 -7.00 10.22
C GLU A 45 -13.87 -6.37 8.87
N ASN A 46 -14.36 -7.19 7.95
CA ASN A 46 -14.83 -6.80 6.61
C ASN A 46 -13.75 -6.42 5.59
N GLN A 47 -12.45 -6.61 5.85
CA GLN A 47 -11.44 -6.51 4.81
C GLN A 47 -11.67 -7.59 3.75
N ARG A 48 -11.50 -7.19 2.48
CA ARG A 48 -11.57 -8.08 1.31
C ARG A 48 -10.18 -8.20 0.72
N PHE A 49 -9.81 -9.40 0.34
CA PHE A 49 -8.51 -9.64 -0.27
C PHE A 49 -8.39 -8.88 -1.59
N TYR A 50 -7.34 -8.11 -1.68
CA TYR A 50 -6.84 -7.41 -2.85
C TYR A 50 -5.33 -7.60 -2.84
N SER A 51 -4.79 -8.20 -3.91
CA SER A 51 -3.38 -8.59 -3.93
C SER A 51 -2.47 -7.43 -4.35
N SER A 52 -1.17 -7.57 -4.08
CA SER A 52 -0.16 -6.65 -4.62
C SER A 52 -0.13 -6.69 -6.16
N LEU A 53 -0.44 -7.84 -6.79
CA LEU A 53 -0.59 -7.90 -8.24
C LEU A 53 -1.81 -7.11 -8.71
N ASP A 54 -2.96 -7.25 -8.04
CA ASP A 54 -4.15 -6.48 -8.37
C ASP A 54 -3.87 -4.97 -8.31
N HIS A 55 -3.14 -4.53 -7.27
CA HIS A 55 -2.69 -3.15 -7.13
C HIS A 55 -1.76 -2.72 -8.27
N ALA A 56 -0.71 -3.49 -8.56
CA ALA A 56 0.24 -3.18 -9.63
C ALA A 56 -0.45 -3.09 -11.00
N VAL A 57 -1.39 -4.01 -11.27
CA VAL A 57 -2.24 -3.96 -12.48
C VAL A 57 -3.13 -2.71 -12.46
N GLY A 58 -3.75 -2.40 -11.33
CA GLY A 58 -4.57 -1.19 -11.18
C GLY A 58 -3.79 0.09 -11.46
N VAL A 59 -2.56 0.22 -10.93
CA VAL A 59 -1.66 1.36 -11.21
C VAL A 59 -1.34 1.42 -12.71
N ALA A 60 -0.97 0.29 -13.33
CA ALA A 60 -0.72 0.24 -14.77
C ALA A 60 -1.94 0.67 -15.60
N LEU A 61 -3.16 0.26 -15.21
CA LEU A 61 -4.40 0.64 -15.89
C LEU A 61 -4.69 2.14 -15.76
N VAL A 62 -4.46 2.73 -14.58
CA VAL A 62 -4.59 4.19 -14.40
C VAL A 62 -3.57 4.94 -15.29
N VAL A 63 -2.30 4.49 -15.29
CA VAL A 63 -1.28 5.12 -16.15
C VAL A 63 -1.67 4.99 -17.63
N TRP A 64 -2.12 3.81 -18.06
CA TRP A 64 -2.56 3.60 -19.45
C TRP A 64 -3.73 4.50 -19.82
N HIS A 65 -4.73 4.60 -18.97
CA HIS A 65 -5.91 5.42 -19.19
C HIS A 65 -5.57 6.89 -19.48
N PHE A 66 -4.62 7.46 -18.75
CA PHE A 66 -4.28 8.88 -18.88
C PHE A 66 -3.13 9.18 -19.85
N THR A 67 -2.32 8.18 -20.25
CA THR A 67 -1.13 8.44 -21.05
C THR A 67 -1.09 7.69 -22.38
N HIS A 68 -1.69 6.52 -22.46
CA HIS A 68 -1.57 5.56 -23.56
C HIS A 68 -0.10 5.28 -23.92
N ASP A 69 0.81 5.40 -22.94
CA ASP A 69 2.25 5.19 -23.10
C ASP A 69 2.65 3.85 -22.48
N LYS A 70 3.17 2.96 -23.30
CA LYS A 70 3.54 1.60 -22.90
C LYS A 70 4.65 1.56 -21.85
N LYS A 71 5.65 2.46 -21.95
CA LYS A 71 6.78 2.50 -21.01
C LYS A 71 6.34 2.97 -19.64
N GLN A 72 5.57 4.05 -19.58
CA GLN A 72 4.99 4.54 -18.32
C GLN A 72 4.08 3.50 -17.68
N THR A 73 3.25 2.81 -18.48
CA THR A 73 2.36 1.75 -18.01
C THR A 73 3.14 0.59 -17.40
N LEU A 74 4.23 0.14 -18.06
CA LEU A 74 5.09 -0.90 -17.52
C LEU A 74 5.86 -0.45 -16.28
N ALA A 75 6.32 0.78 -16.22
CA ALA A 75 6.92 1.34 -15.01
C ALA A 75 5.93 1.29 -13.84
N GLY A 76 4.66 1.67 -14.08
CA GLY A 76 3.58 1.51 -13.10
C GLY A 76 3.29 0.06 -12.72
N LEU A 77 3.35 -0.89 -13.69
CA LEU A 77 3.19 -2.32 -13.40
C LEU A 77 4.33 -2.89 -12.51
N PHE A 78 5.54 -2.42 -12.72
CA PHE A 78 6.74 -2.95 -12.06
C PHE A 78 7.14 -2.22 -10.78
N HIS A 79 6.47 -1.12 -10.41
CA HIS A 79 6.89 -0.31 -9.26
C HIS A 79 7.06 -1.13 -7.97
N ASP A 80 6.17 -2.08 -7.74
CA ASP A 80 6.12 -2.96 -6.56
C ASP A 80 6.59 -4.40 -6.86
N ILE A 81 7.29 -4.66 -8.00
CA ILE A 81 7.63 -6.02 -8.44
C ILE A 81 8.47 -6.80 -7.41
N ALA A 82 9.26 -6.09 -6.61
CA ALA A 82 10.10 -6.64 -5.56
C ALA A 82 9.42 -6.63 -4.17
N THR A 83 8.11 -6.44 -4.10
CA THR A 83 7.39 -6.41 -2.81
C THR A 83 7.61 -7.66 -1.97
N PRO A 84 8.03 -7.54 -0.69
CA PRO A 84 8.16 -8.67 0.22
C PRO A 84 6.80 -9.12 0.78
N VAL A 85 6.76 -10.30 1.36
CA VAL A 85 5.62 -10.78 2.16
C VAL A 85 5.33 -9.81 3.30
N PHE A 86 4.05 -9.48 3.51
CA PHE A 86 3.56 -8.49 4.47
C PHE A 86 4.04 -7.05 4.22
N LYS A 87 4.60 -6.76 3.03
CA LYS A 87 4.92 -5.39 2.54
C LYS A 87 5.64 -4.54 3.61
N HIS A 88 5.04 -3.43 4.00
CA HIS A 88 5.60 -2.48 4.97
C HIS A 88 5.87 -3.04 6.37
N CYS A 89 5.44 -4.27 6.71
CA CYS A 89 5.92 -4.91 7.94
C CYS A 89 7.44 -5.18 7.89
N VAL A 90 8.02 -5.37 6.70
CA VAL A 90 9.47 -5.52 6.55
C VAL A 90 10.19 -4.19 6.79
N ASP A 91 9.58 -3.05 6.40
CA ASP A 91 10.12 -1.73 6.76
C ASP A 91 10.13 -1.53 8.28
N PHE A 92 9.06 -1.93 8.97
CA PHE A 92 9.00 -1.94 10.44
C PHE A 92 10.07 -2.86 11.05
N MET A 93 10.30 -4.04 10.47
CA MET A 93 11.35 -4.97 10.89
C MET A 93 12.74 -4.34 10.78
N ASN A 94 12.99 -3.55 9.73
CA ASN A 94 14.23 -2.82 9.49
C ASN A 94 14.35 -1.51 10.31
N GLY A 95 13.31 -1.15 11.09
CA GLY A 95 13.26 0.10 11.85
C GLY A 95 12.86 1.32 11.00
N ASP A 96 12.51 1.12 9.73
CA ASP A 96 12.12 2.18 8.78
C ASP A 96 10.59 2.42 8.76
N HIS A 97 9.97 2.50 9.92
CA HIS A 97 8.52 2.72 10.05
C HIS A 97 8.06 4.16 9.69
N LEU A 98 8.99 5.10 9.54
CA LEU A 98 8.67 6.50 9.21
C LEU A 98 8.76 6.79 7.71
N MET A 99 9.76 6.25 6.99
CA MET A 99 9.91 6.44 5.54
C MET A 99 9.22 5.35 4.75
N GLN A 100 9.36 4.08 5.17
CA GLN A 100 8.79 2.90 4.51
C GLN A 100 9.25 2.77 3.05
N GLU A 101 10.56 2.88 2.83
CA GLU A 101 11.21 2.86 1.51
C GLU A 101 12.30 1.78 1.42
N SER A 102 12.59 1.07 2.53
CA SER A 102 13.69 0.08 2.59
C SER A 102 13.50 -1.14 1.67
N THR A 103 12.36 -1.28 1.02
CA THR A 103 12.00 -2.39 0.14
C THR A 103 11.98 -2.05 -1.35
N GLU A 104 12.22 -0.79 -1.74
CA GLU A 104 12.08 -0.32 -3.13
C GLU A 104 13.31 -0.60 -4.01
N ASP A 105 14.49 -0.78 -3.42
CA ASP A 105 15.79 -0.86 -4.13
C ASP A 105 15.98 -2.08 -5.05
N LEU A 106 15.08 -3.09 -4.99
CA LEU A 106 15.27 -4.36 -5.69
C LEU A 106 14.54 -4.47 -7.05
N THR A 107 13.87 -3.41 -7.50
CA THR A 107 13.06 -3.44 -8.74
C THR A 107 13.92 -3.75 -9.97
N THR A 108 15.01 -3.01 -10.18
CA THR A 108 15.93 -3.22 -11.31
C THR A 108 16.53 -4.63 -11.33
N GLU A 109 16.95 -5.11 -10.14
CA GLU A 109 17.51 -6.45 -9.98
C GLU A 109 16.48 -7.53 -10.32
N THR A 110 15.25 -7.37 -9.82
CA THR A 110 14.14 -8.32 -10.04
C THR A 110 13.78 -8.41 -11.52
N ILE A 111 13.66 -7.28 -12.21
CA ILE A 111 13.41 -7.23 -13.66
C ILE A 111 14.58 -7.88 -14.42
N THR A 112 15.81 -7.55 -14.04
CA THR A 112 17.02 -8.08 -14.69
C THR A 112 17.16 -9.59 -14.53
N LYS A 113 16.73 -10.15 -13.41
CA LYS A 113 16.77 -11.60 -13.13
C LYS A 113 15.63 -12.37 -13.81
N SER A 114 14.53 -11.73 -14.22
CA SER A 114 13.41 -12.40 -14.89
C SER A 114 13.68 -12.59 -16.40
N PRO A 115 13.90 -13.83 -16.89
CA PRO A 115 14.12 -14.08 -18.31
C PRO A 115 12.86 -13.78 -19.14
N GLU A 116 11.66 -13.98 -18.57
CA GLU A 116 10.39 -13.72 -19.24
C GLU A 116 10.20 -12.23 -19.50
N ILE A 117 10.39 -11.39 -18.47
CA ILE A 117 10.26 -9.93 -18.60
C ILE A 117 11.31 -9.40 -19.59
N ARG A 118 12.57 -9.82 -19.47
CA ARG A 118 13.62 -9.40 -20.40
C ARG A 118 13.30 -9.77 -21.86
N ARG A 119 12.74 -10.95 -22.10
CA ARG A 119 12.32 -11.39 -23.42
C ARG A 119 11.21 -10.50 -23.98
N LEU A 120 10.21 -10.16 -23.17
CA LEU A 120 9.10 -9.29 -23.56
C LEU A 120 9.58 -7.86 -23.83
N LEU A 121 10.38 -7.29 -22.94
CA LEU A 121 10.96 -5.95 -23.11
C LEU A 121 11.82 -5.86 -24.40
N LYS A 122 12.66 -6.89 -24.65
CA LYS A 122 13.47 -6.96 -25.89
C LYS A 122 12.59 -7.03 -27.13
N ARG A 123 11.52 -7.84 -27.11
CA ARG A 123 10.55 -7.92 -28.23
C ARG A 123 9.92 -6.56 -28.52
N ASP A 124 9.58 -5.83 -27.47
CA ASP A 124 8.87 -4.55 -27.57
C ASP A 124 9.81 -3.35 -27.75
N GLY A 125 11.14 -3.58 -27.81
CA GLY A 125 12.14 -2.52 -27.99
C GLY A 125 12.24 -1.56 -26.81
N ILE A 126 11.96 -2.03 -25.58
CA ILE A 126 11.97 -1.24 -24.36
C ILE A 126 13.19 -1.61 -23.53
N LEU A 127 13.91 -0.60 -23.03
CA LEU A 127 15.05 -0.79 -22.13
C LEU A 127 14.56 -0.96 -20.68
N ILE A 128 15.30 -1.72 -19.87
CA ILE A 128 14.99 -1.87 -18.43
C ILE A 128 14.97 -0.50 -17.76
N SER A 129 15.94 0.37 -18.03
CA SER A 129 16.03 1.73 -17.46
C SER A 129 14.87 2.65 -17.83
N GLU A 130 13.97 2.24 -18.72
CA GLU A 130 12.78 2.99 -19.07
C GLU A 130 11.54 2.52 -18.27
N VAL A 131 11.66 1.44 -17.48
CA VAL A 131 10.53 0.82 -16.77
C VAL A 131 10.83 0.39 -15.34
N ASP A 132 12.09 0.51 -14.88
CA ASP A 132 12.51 0.10 -13.54
C ASP A 132 12.41 1.21 -12.48
N ASN A 133 12.09 2.43 -12.93
CA ASN A 133 11.89 3.57 -12.04
C ASN A 133 10.66 4.38 -12.48
N TYR A 134 9.54 4.18 -11.79
CA TYR A 134 8.27 4.86 -12.09
C TYR A 134 8.27 6.35 -11.72
N HIS A 135 9.20 6.80 -10.87
CA HIS A 135 9.38 8.24 -10.55
C HIS A 135 9.82 9.09 -11.75
N LEU A 136 10.31 8.46 -12.82
CA LEU A 136 10.60 9.17 -14.08
C LEU A 136 9.32 9.71 -14.75
N TYR A 137 8.16 9.25 -14.35
CA TYR A 137 6.87 9.50 -14.99
C TYR A 137 5.88 10.16 -14.01
N PRO A 138 5.68 11.48 -14.09
CA PRO A 138 4.90 12.23 -13.10
C PRO A 138 3.44 11.77 -12.92
N ILE A 139 2.86 11.11 -13.95
CA ILE A 139 1.51 10.51 -13.84
C ILE A 139 1.57 9.19 -13.06
N ALA A 140 2.62 8.38 -13.24
CA ALA A 140 2.80 7.12 -12.53
C ALA A 140 3.08 7.37 -11.05
N ASP A 141 4.10 8.19 -10.76
CA ASP A 141 4.37 8.67 -9.40
C ASP A 141 4.95 10.11 -9.37
N ASN A 142 4.83 10.75 -8.21
CA ASN A 142 5.30 12.11 -7.94
C ASN A 142 5.42 12.32 -6.42
N ASP A 143 5.94 13.46 -6.00
CA ASP A 143 6.14 13.76 -4.57
C ASP A 143 4.82 14.04 -3.83
N THR A 144 4.75 13.58 -2.57
CA THR A 144 3.68 14.03 -1.66
C THR A 144 3.70 15.56 -1.54
N PRO A 145 2.52 16.24 -1.58
CA PRO A 145 1.17 15.68 -1.48
C PRO A 145 0.43 15.52 -2.82
N LYS A 146 1.13 15.47 -3.93
CA LYS A 146 0.54 15.40 -5.27
C LYS A 146 -0.20 14.08 -5.49
N LEU A 147 -1.10 14.06 -6.49
CA LEU A 147 -1.86 12.86 -6.86
C LEU A 147 -1.21 12.17 -8.05
N SER A 148 -0.70 10.95 -7.85
CA SER A 148 -0.19 10.06 -8.87
C SER A 148 -1.15 8.89 -9.13
N ALA A 149 -0.86 8.07 -10.15
CA ALA A 149 -1.61 6.85 -10.43
C ALA A 149 -1.51 5.85 -9.26
N ASP A 150 -0.32 5.68 -8.68
CA ASP A 150 -0.13 4.84 -7.50
C ASP A 150 -0.99 5.33 -6.32
N ARG A 151 -0.90 6.63 -5.96
CA ARG A 151 -1.68 7.19 -4.85
C ARG A 151 -3.18 7.14 -5.09
N LEU A 152 -3.62 7.36 -6.33
CA LEU A 152 -5.03 7.26 -6.69
C LEU A 152 -5.51 5.82 -6.53
N GLU A 153 -4.81 4.86 -7.14
CA GLU A 153 -5.20 3.47 -7.16
C GLU A 153 -5.27 2.91 -5.73
N TYR A 154 -4.19 2.99 -4.93
CA TYR A 154 -4.22 2.43 -3.57
C TYR A 154 -5.26 3.12 -2.68
N SER A 155 -5.54 4.42 -2.90
CA SER A 155 -6.60 5.11 -2.17
C SER A 155 -7.96 4.53 -2.50
N LEU A 156 -8.30 4.37 -3.78
CA LEU A 156 -9.58 3.81 -4.23
C LEU A 156 -9.72 2.34 -3.81
N ALA A 157 -8.65 1.55 -3.96
CA ALA A 157 -8.62 0.15 -3.54
C ALA A 157 -8.85 0.01 -2.02
N ASN A 158 -8.15 0.79 -1.21
CA ASN A 158 -8.35 0.78 0.23
C ASN A 158 -9.73 1.27 0.66
N MET A 159 -10.29 2.30 0.00
CA MET A 159 -11.68 2.72 0.24
C MET A 159 -12.67 1.58 0.04
N PHE A 160 -12.46 0.76 -0.98
CA PHE A 160 -13.40 -0.29 -1.37
C PHE A 160 -13.12 -1.65 -0.72
N PHE A 161 -11.87 -2.13 -0.77
CA PHE A 161 -11.52 -3.48 -0.31
C PHE A 161 -11.13 -3.55 1.17
N ALA A 162 -10.34 -2.60 1.67
CA ALA A 162 -9.79 -2.69 3.01
C ALA A 162 -10.70 -2.09 4.09
N TYR A 163 -11.36 -0.97 3.80
CA TYR A 163 -12.11 -0.22 4.82
C TYR A 163 -13.60 -0.06 4.52
N GLY A 164 -14.05 -0.34 3.30
CA GLY A 164 -15.47 -0.26 2.93
C GLY A 164 -16.10 1.13 3.11
N VAL A 165 -15.29 2.20 3.01
CA VAL A 165 -15.75 3.59 3.20
C VAL A 165 -16.33 4.22 1.94
N ALA A 166 -16.20 3.54 0.80
CA ALA A 166 -16.84 3.86 -0.46
C ALA A 166 -17.25 2.56 -1.19
N ASP A 167 -18.39 2.57 -1.85
CA ASP A 167 -18.83 1.49 -2.72
C ASP A 167 -18.31 1.67 -4.16
N LEU A 168 -18.59 0.70 -5.04
CA LEU A 168 -18.09 0.74 -6.42
C LEU A 168 -18.75 1.88 -7.26
N VAL A 169 -19.94 2.33 -6.89
CA VAL A 169 -20.60 3.47 -7.55
C VAL A 169 -19.89 4.76 -7.19
N GLU A 170 -19.57 4.94 -5.92
CA GLU A 170 -18.81 6.08 -5.43
C GLU A 170 -17.37 6.11 -5.99
N ILE A 171 -16.71 4.94 -6.10
CA ILE A 171 -15.39 4.82 -6.73
C ILE A 171 -15.45 5.25 -8.20
N ARG A 172 -16.48 4.80 -8.93
CA ARG A 172 -16.69 5.21 -10.33
C ARG A 172 -16.94 6.72 -10.46
N GLU A 173 -17.76 7.29 -9.58
CA GLU A 173 -18.02 8.75 -9.54
C GLU A 173 -16.72 9.53 -9.33
N ILE A 174 -15.89 9.10 -8.39
CA ILE A 174 -14.60 9.74 -8.08
C ILE A 174 -13.64 9.61 -9.28
N TYR A 175 -13.50 8.41 -9.84
CA TYR A 175 -12.56 8.15 -10.92
C TYR A 175 -12.95 8.88 -12.22
N ALA A 176 -14.23 8.93 -12.56
CA ALA A 176 -14.71 9.64 -13.76
C ALA A 176 -14.50 11.16 -13.71
N ASP A 177 -14.22 11.73 -12.54
CA ASP A 177 -13.95 13.16 -12.35
C ASP A 177 -12.43 13.49 -12.44
N ILE A 178 -11.57 12.47 -12.58
CA ILE A 178 -10.12 12.65 -12.69
C ILE A 178 -9.74 13.14 -14.08
N VAL A 179 -8.81 14.11 -14.11
CA VAL A 179 -8.22 14.68 -15.32
C VAL A 179 -6.74 14.96 -15.10
N VAL A 180 -5.98 15.05 -16.17
CA VAL A 180 -4.60 15.53 -16.14
C VAL A 180 -4.61 17.07 -16.10
N GLN A 181 -3.92 17.63 -15.10
CA GLN A 181 -3.69 19.06 -14.92
C GLN A 181 -2.21 19.37 -14.89
N SER A 182 -1.86 20.63 -14.72
CA SER A 182 -0.47 21.04 -14.48
C SER A 182 -0.32 21.59 -13.07
N ASP A 183 0.71 21.15 -12.36
CA ASP A 183 1.02 21.67 -11.03
C ASP A 183 1.64 23.07 -11.10
N GLU A 184 1.97 23.61 -9.94
CA GLU A 184 2.59 24.93 -9.76
C GLU A 184 3.92 25.12 -10.47
N ASN A 185 4.55 24.03 -10.98
CA ASN A 185 5.80 24.03 -11.73
C ASN A 185 5.59 23.69 -13.22
N GLY A 186 4.34 23.53 -13.67
CA GLY A 186 3.98 23.14 -15.02
C GLY A 186 4.14 21.63 -15.30
N VAL A 187 4.38 20.81 -14.26
CA VAL A 187 4.51 19.36 -14.38
C VAL A 187 3.12 18.73 -14.38
N LYS A 188 2.92 17.71 -15.22
CA LYS A 188 1.65 16.97 -15.31
C LYS A 188 1.34 16.21 -14.02
N GLU A 189 0.10 16.31 -13.55
CA GLU A 189 -0.41 15.67 -12.34
C GLU A 189 -1.88 15.28 -12.52
N LEU A 190 -2.34 14.23 -11.84
CA LEU A 190 -3.76 13.92 -11.76
C LEU A 190 -4.47 14.91 -10.83
N GLY A 191 -5.63 15.38 -11.26
CA GLY A 191 -6.46 16.31 -10.51
C GLY A 191 -7.95 16.06 -10.77
N PHE A 192 -8.80 16.96 -10.31
CA PHE A 192 -10.25 16.80 -10.40
C PHE A 192 -10.89 17.90 -11.25
N GLN A 193 -11.94 17.53 -11.99
CA GLN A 193 -12.78 18.48 -12.72
C GLN A 193 -13.68 19.30 -11.78
N THR A 194 -14.27 18.63 -10.77
CA THR A 194 -15.25 19.27 -9.90
C THR A 194 -14.77 19.39 -8.46
N LYS A 195 -14.91 20.59 -7.90
CA LYS A 195 -14.54 20.90 -6.51
C LYS A 195 -15.23 20.00 -5.48
N LYS A 196 -16.47 19.59 -5.76
CA LYS A 196 -17.27 18.73 -4.87
C LYS A 196 -16.63 17.34 -4.74
N ILE A 197 -16.24 16.75 -5.87
CA ILE A 197 -15.63 15.41 -5.91
C ILE A 197 -14.21 15.46 -5.32
N ALA A 198 -13.40 16.46 -5.71
CA ALA A 198 -12.08 16.70 -5.10
C ALA A 198 -12.16 16.77 -3.57
N ARG A 199 -13.10 17.55 -3.02
CA ARG A 199 -13.32 17.66 -1.56
C ARG A 199 -13.74 16.33 -0.93
N LYS A 200 -14.61 15.54 -1.62
CA LYS A 200 -15.01 14.18 -1.17
C LYS A 200 -13.78 13.28 -1.09
N PHE A 201 -12.94 13.27 -2.12
CA PHE A 201 -11.70 12.48 -2.17
C PHE A 201 -10.74 12.87 -1.05
N VAL A 202 -10.46 14.17 -0.84
CA VAL A 202 -9.60 14.64 0.26
C VAL A 202 -10.14 14.22 1.63
N LYS A 203 -11.46 14.25 1.85
CA LYS A 203 -12.08 13.75 3.09
C LYS A 203 -11.76 12.28 3.30
N LEU A 204 -12.00 11.43 2.29
CA LEU A 204 -11.83 9.98 2.38
C LEU A 204 -10.35 9.60 2.53
N THR A 205 -9.43 10.19 1.76
CA THR A 205 -7.99 9.92 1.87
C THR A 205 -7.41 10.39 3.19
N SER A 206 -7.86 11.53 3.73
CA SER A 206 -7.47 11.98 5.07
C SER A 206 -7.93 10.99 6.16
N GLN A 207 -9.13 10.41 6.01
CA GLN A 207 -9.64 9.38 6.91
C GLN A 207 -8.84 8.09 6.80
N LEU A 208 -8.53 7.61 5.58
CA LEU A 208 -7.68 6.44 5.34
C LEU A 208 -6.31 6.60 5.97
N SER A 209 -5.68 7.77 5.82
CA SER A 209 -4.38 8.04 6.41
C SER A 209 -4.40 7.93 7.95
N ILE A 210 -5.50 8.30 8.61
CA ILE A 210 -5.68 8.06 10.05
C ILE A 210 -5.80 6.56 10.33
N PHE A 211 -6.58 5.80 9.54
CA PHE A 211 -6.73 4.35 9.70
C PHE A 211 -5.40 3.60 9.57
N TYR A 212 -4.51 4.03 8.67
CA TYR A 212 -3.16 3.44 8.55
C TYR A 212 -2.30 3.63 9.79
N ARG A 213 -2.63 4.57 10.68
CA ARG A 213 -1.86 4.96 11.87
C ARG A 213 -2.59 4.75 13.18
N GLU A 214 -3.80 4.21 13.16
CA GLU A 214 -4.55 3.92 14.40
C GLU A 214 -3.93 2.78 15.21
N ASP A 215 -4.34 2.67 16.45
CA ASP A 215 -3.73 1.77 17.43
C ASP A 215 -3.68 0.30 16.94
N ARG A 216 -4.77 -0.22 16.35
CA ARG A 216 -4.81 -1.60 15.84
C ARG A 216 -3.83 -1.82 14.69
N THR A 217 -3.66 -0.85 13.79
CA THR A 217 -2.74 -0.97 12.65
C THR A 217 -1.29 -0.96 13.11
N ARG A 218 -0.90 0.02 13.95
CA ARG A 218 0.45 0.12 14.50
C ARG A 218 0.85 -1.13 15.28
N TYR A 219 -0.07 -1.61 16.16
CA TYR A 219 0.18 -2.84 16.91
C TYR A 219 0.39 -4.03 16.00
N SER A 220 -0.49 -4.24 15.02
CA SER A 220 -0.45 -5.40 14.12
C SER A 220 0.80 -5.42 13.26
N MET A 221 1.16 -4.29 12.65
CA MET A 221 2.35 -4.20 11.80
C MET A 221 3.63 -4.42 12.61
N GLN A 222 3.74 -3.83 13.80
CA GLN A 222 4.91 -4.02 14.66
C GLN A 222 4.99 -5.46 15.19
N LEU A 223 3.86 -6.07 15.58
CA LEU A 223 3.85 -7.47 16.03
C LEU A 223 4.34 -8.42 14.93
N ILE A 224 3.83 -8.29 13.71
CA ILE A 224 4.27 -9.10 12.57
C ILE A 224 5.76 -8.85 12.30
N ALA A 225 6.19 -7.61 12.28
CA ALA A 225 7.58 -7.22 12.08
C ALA A 225 8.53 -7.86 13.10
N ASP A 226 8.17 -7.81 14.39
CA ASP A 226 8.98 -8.36 15.47
C ASP A 226 9.00 -9.89 15.45
N ILE A 227 7.90 -10.55 15.09
CA ILE A 227 7.87 -12.00 14.84
C ILE A 227 8.84 -12.36 13.70
N LEU A 228 8.75 -11.69 12.55
CA LEU A 228 9.63 -11.95 11.40
C LEU A 228 11.09 -11.70 11.75
N LYS A 229 11.39 -10.63 12.50
CA LYS A 229 12.74 -10.32 12.97
C LYS A 229 13.31 -11.43 13.83
N LYS A 230 12.58 -11.88 14.85
CA LYS A 230 12.99 -12.97 15.74
C LYS A 230 13.15 -14.30 15.00
N MET A 231 12.29 -14.59 14.02
CA MET A 231 12.44 -15.77 13.16
C MET A 231 13.68 -15.68 12.28
N SER A 232 14.03 -14.48 11.81
CA SER A 232 15.25 -14.25 11.03
C SER A 232 16.50 -14.39 11.91
N GLU A 233 16.51 -13.81 13.10
CA GLU A 233 17.61 -13.92 14.07
C GLU A 233 17.85 -15.38 14.50
N SER A 234 16.80 -16.20 14.59
CA SER A 234 16.90 -17.63 14.89
C SER A 234 17.24 -18.53 13.68
N GLY A 235 17.41 -17.95 12.48
CA GLY A 235 17.72 -18.68 11.25
C GLY A 235 16.55 -19.50 10.68
N ARG A 236 15.31 -19.30 11.16
CA ARG A 236 14.11 -20.01 10.67
C ARG A 236 13.61 -19.46 9.32
N ILE A 237 13.92 -18.22 9.01
CA ILE A 237 13.62 -17.54 7.75
C ILE A 237 14.71 -16.52 7.48
N SER A 238 15.12 -16.36 6.23
CA SER A 238 16.03 -15.27 5.86
C SER A 238 15.23 -14.05 5.34
N VAL A 239 15.84 -12.87 5.37
CA VAL A 239 15.24 -11.68 4.73
C VAL A 239 15.00 -11.93 3.24
N ALA A 240 15.91 -12.65 2.56
CA ALA A 240 15.74 -13.00 1.14
C ALA A 240 14.52 -13.88 0.88
N ASP A 241 14.16 -14.77 1.82
CA ASP A 241 12.97 -15.61 1.69
C ASP A 241 11.69 -14.77 1.66
N LEU A 242 11.63 -13.65 2.39
CA LEU A 242 10.46 -12.76 2.40
C LEU A 242 10.15 -12.17 1.02
N TYR A 243 11.15 -12.04 0.15
CA TYR A 243 11.01 -11.57 -1.22
C TYR A 243 10.66 -12.68 -2.23
N GLN A 244 10.66 -13.95 -1.82
CA GLN A 244 10.42 -15.09 -2.69
C GLN A 244 9.17 -15.89 -2.29
N MET A 245 8.86 -15.97 -1.01
CA MET A 245 7.76 -16.75 -0.45
C MET A 245 6.39 -16.07 -0.67
N LYS A 246 5.34 -16.84 -0.40
CA LYS A 246 3.94 -16.39 -0.30
C LYS A 246 3.59 -16.13 1.17
N GLU A 247 2.62 -15.25 1.44
CA GLU A 247 2.15 -15.01 2.82
C GLU A 247 1.71 -16.30 3.53
N SER A 248 1.00 -17.18 2.83
CA SER A 248 0.55 -18.45 3.38
C SER A 248 1.68 -19.40 3.81
N GLU A 249 2.84 -19.32 3.15
CA GLU A 249 4.00 -20.12 3.49
C GLU A 249 4.69 -19.57 4.74
N VAL A 250 4.85 -18.24 4.82
CA VAL A 250 5.40 -17.58 6.01
C VAL A 250 4.49 -17.77 7.22
N ILE A 251 3.16 -17.67 7.05
CA ILE A 251 2.19 -17.96 8.12
C ILE A 251 2.35 -19.40 8.64
N LYS A 252 2.55 -20.39 7.77
CA LYS A 252 2.81 -21.77 8.21
C LYS A 252 4.08 -21.89 9.05
N LEU A 253 5.14 -21.15 8.68
CA LEU A 253 6.39 -21.12 9.46
C LEU A 253 6.18 -20.45 10.83
N ILE A 254 5.40 -19.36 10.89
CA ILE A 254 5.03 -18.70 12.16
C ILE A 254 4.26 -19.67 13.05
N LEU A 255 3.25 -20.38 12.50
CA LEU A 255 2.43 -21.34 13.24
C LEU A 255 3.23 -22.57 13.72
N ALA A 256 4.36 -22.89 13.08
CA ALA A 256 5.29 -23.94 13.49
C ALA A 256 6.43 -23.42 14.40
N SER A 257 6.40 -22.17 14.84
CA SER A 257 7.41 -21.53 15.67
C SER A 257 6.94 -21.29 17.09
N ASP A 258 7.85 -20.80 17.95
CA ASP A 258 7.57 -20.40 19.32
C ASP A 258 6.61 -19.18 19.40
N TYR A 259 6.36 -18.52 18.28
CA TYR A 259 5.47 -17.35 18.16
C TYR A 259 4.03 -17.70 17.76
N CYS A 260 3.71 -19.02 17.65
CA CYS A 260 2.38 -19.51 17.27
C CYS A 260 1.27 -18.93 18.15
N ASP A 261 1.42 -19.02 19.47
CA ASP A 261 0.39 -18.56 20.41
C ASP A 261 0.16 -17.04 20.33
N ALA A 262 1.24 -16.27 20.18
CA ALA A 262 1.17 -14.81 20.01
C ALA A 262 0.44 -14.44 18.73
N PHE A 263 0.77 -15.12 17.62
CA PHE A 263 0.13 -14.89 16.32
C PHE A 263 -1.35 -15.27 16.33
N LEU A 264 -1.70 -16.44 16.89
CA LEU A 264 -3.11 -16.89 17.02
C LEU A 264 -3.93 -15.98 17.94
N ALA A 265 -3.35 -15.51 19.04
CA ALA A 265 -4.02 -14.56 19.92
C ALA A 265 -4.31 -13.23 19.22
N TRP A 266 -3.36 -12.74 18.42
CA TRP A 266 -3.55 -11.55 17.59
C TRP A 266 -4.60 -11.77 16.49
N GLN A 267 -4.61 -12.93 15.82
CA GLN A 267 -5.61 -13.24 14.79
C GLN A 267 -7.04 -13.15 15.35
N LYS A 268 -7.26 -13.65 16.55
CA LYS A 268 -8.59 -13.71 17.22
C LYS A 268 -8.94 -12.44 18.01
N ALA A 269 -8.02 -11.48 18.08
CA ALA A 269 -8.24 -10.28 18.86
C ALA A 269 -9.35 -9.41 18.27
N LYS A 270 -10.21 -8.84 19.11
CA LYS A 270 -11.27 -7.91 18.69
C LYS A 270 -10.97 -6.46 19.05
N LYS A 271 -10.01 -6.22 19.94
CA LYS A 271 -9.69 -4.88 20.43
C LYS A 271 -8.28 -4.82 21.01
N ILE A 272 -7.53 -3.78 20.64
CA ILE A 272 -6.26 -3.42 21.29
C ILE A 272 -6.53 -2.69 22.60
N LYS A 273 -5.74 -2.98 23.61
CA LYS A 273 -5.69 -2.23 24.87
C LYS A 273 -4.63 -1.16 24.80
N LYS A 274 -4.81 -0.09 25.58
CA LYS A 274 -3.92 1.08 25.59
C LYS A 274 -3.69 1.55 27.03
N ALA A 275 -2.43 1.75 27.38
CA ALA A 275 -1.99 2.37 28.64
C ALA A 275 -1.33 3.73 28.37
N LYS A 276 -1.29 4.60 29.38
CA LYS A 276 -0.64 5.91 29.28
C LYS A 276 0.88 5.81 29.44
N SER A 277 1.36 4.82 30.21
CA SER A 277 2.78 4.55 30.43
C SER A 277 3.06 3.05 30.35
N PHE A 278 4.34 2.67 30.19
CA PHE A 278 4.76 1.26 30.10
C PHE A 278 4.46 0.50 31.42
N GLU A 279 4.64 1.17 32.56
CA GLU A 279 4.43 0.58 33.91
C GLU A 279 2.96 0.23 34.17
N GLN A 280 2.03 0.78 33.40
CA GLN A 280 0.60 0.45 33.48
C GLN A 280 0.22 -0.76 32.62
N CYS A 281 1.16 -1.29 31.82
CA CYS A 281 0.93 -2.50 31.06
C CYS A 281 1.09 -3.73 31.99
N PRO A 282 0.38 -4.84 31.72
CA PRO A 282 0.58 -6.08 32.48
C PRO A 282 2.00 -6.62 32.32
N ASP A 283 2.53 -7.23 33.38
CA ASP A 283 3.88 -7.80 33.39
C ASP A 283 4.08 -8.86 32.28
N GLY A 284 5.18 -8.74 31.56
CA GLY A 284 5.59 -9.69 30.54
C GLY A 284 4.72 -9.71 29.28
N VAL A 285 3.75 -8.80 29.14
CA VAL A 285 2.98 -8.67 27.92
C VAL A 285 3.81 -7.97 26.84
N TYR A 286 3.62 -8.35 25.56
CA TYR A 286 4.21 -7.64 24.44
C TYR A 286 3.55 -6.26 24.26
N VAL A 287 4.37 -5.21 24.21
CA VAL A 287 3.92 -3.82 24.18
C VAL A 287 4.49 -3.10 22.96
N VAL A 288 3.65 -2.35 22.27
CA VAL A 288 4.01 -1.52 21.12
C VAL A 288 3.82 -0.04 21.44
N ASN A 289 4.85 0.76 21.17
CA ASN A 289 4.79 2.22 21.17
C ASN A 289 5.65 2.72 20.00
N CYS A 290 5.09 2.72 18.79
CA CYS A 290 5.77 3.18 17.58
C CYS A 290 4.96 4.28 16.88
N GLN A 291 5.66 5.07 16.08
CA GLN A 291 5.09 6.01 15.14
C GLN A 291 4.90 5.31 13.77
N ALA A 292 4.20 5.94 12.83
CA ALA A 292 4.05 5.45 11.48
C ALA A 292 4.01 6.63 10.47
N LYS A 293 4.35 6.35 9.22
CA LYS A 293 4.39 7.33 8.12
C LYS A 293 3.07 8.10 8.02
N VAL A 294 3.17 9.42 8.03
CA VAL A 294 2.02 10.31 7.80
C VAL A 294 1.86 10.50 6.30
N ARG A 295 0.74 10.03 5.76
CA ARG A 295 0.39 10.20 4.35
C ARG A 295 -0.71 11.24 4.21
N TYR A 296 -0.64 12.10 3.19
CA TYR A 296 -1.75 12.96 2.81
C TYR A 296 -1.69 13.29 1.32
N ILE A 297 -2.84 13.59 0.76
CA ILE A 297 -2.99 13.97 -0.64
C ILE A 297 -3.73 15.31 -0.68
N ASP A 298 -3.15 16.26 -1.41
CA ASP A 298 -3.72 17.58 -1.68
C ASP A 298 -3.81 17.78 -3.19
N PRO A 299 -4.81 17.17 -3.84
CA PRO A 299 -4.91 17.12 -5.29
C PRO A 299 -5.22 18.49 -5.90
N LEU A 300 -5.04 18.60 -7.21
CA LEU A 300 -5.40 19.78 -7.97
C LEU A 300 -6.90 19.83 -8.28
N TRP A 301 -7.45 21.04 -8.28
CA TRP A 301 -8.71 21.41 -8.90
C TRP A 301 -8.49 22.76 -9.62
N GLN A 302 -8.66 22.77 -10.97
CA GLN A 302 -8.35 23.93 -11.81
C GLN A 302 -6.91 24.48 -11.57
N ASP A 303 -5.93 23.58 -11.64
CA ASP A 303 -4.49 23.83 -11.43
C ASP A 303 -4.14 24.45 -10.06
N GLU A 304 -5.08 24.44 -9.08
CA GLU A 304 -4.86 24.92 -7.72
C GLU A 304 -5.02 23.78 -6.70
N ARG A 305 -4.17 23.74 -5.66
CA ARG A 305 -4.27 22.78 -4.56
C ARG A 305 -5.59 22.92 -3.80
N MET A 306 -6.24 21.79 -3.52
CA MET A 306 -7.53 21.79 -2.80
C MET A 306 -7.44 22.42 -1.42
N SER A 307 -6.30 22.38 -0.74
CA SER A 307 -6.09 23.07 0.54
C SER A 307 -6.15 24.60 0.42
N LYS A 308 -5.77 25.14 -0.74
CA LYS A 308 -5.89 26.58 -1.06
C LYS A 308 -7.30 26.91 -1.53
N ALA A 309 -7.82 26.14 -2.47
CA ALA A 309 -9.13 26.36 -3.10
C ALA A 309 -10.33 26.12 -2.17
N CYS A 310 -10.18 25.31 -1.10
CA CYS A 310 -11.30 24.86 -0.25
C CYS A 310 -10.93 24.76 1.24
N LYS A 311 -11.41 25.70 2.05
CA LYS A 311 -11.20 25.71 3.52
C LYS A 311 -11.63 24.40 4.20
N ILE A 312 -12.70 23.75 3.72
CA ILE A 312 -13.18 22.48 4.27
C ILE A 312 -12.18 21.35 3.97
N ALA A 313 -11.65 21.28 2.74
CA ALA A 313 -10.63 20.30 2.39
C ALA A 313 -9.35 20.49 3.20
N LYS A 314 -8.89 21.74 3.36
CA LYS A 314 -7.78 22.12 4.25
C LYS A 314 -7.99 21.57 5.66
N GLY A 315 -9.19 21.75 6.24
CA GLY A 315 -9.52 21.24 7.57
C GLY A 315 -9.43 19.71 7.69
N TYR A 316 -9.76 18.94 6.64
CA TYR A 316 -9.56 17.48 6.64
C TYR A 316 -8.08 17.11 6.64
N ILE A 317 -7.27 17.78 5.82
CA ILE A 317 -5.81 17.58 5.78
C ILE A 317 -5.19 17.93 7.12
N GLU A 318 -5.51 19.09 7.71
CA GLU A 318 -5.00 19.51 9.01
C GLU A 318 -5.35 18.53 10.13
N LYS A 319 -6.59 18.04 10.16
CA LYS A 319 -7.02 17.00 11.11
C LYS A 319 -6.20 15.71 10.96
N ASN A 320 -5.90 15.30 9.73
CA ASN A 320 -5.05 14.17 9.45
C ASN A 320 -3.61 14.41 9.94
N LEU A 321 -3.01 15.55 9.59
CA LEU A 321 -1.63 15.86 9.94
C LEU A 321 -1.42 16.01 11.45
N THR A 322 -2.43 16.48 12.19
CA THR A 322 -2.38 16.66 13.64
C THR A 322 -2.81 15.43 14.45
N TYR A 323 -3.18 14.31 13.78
CA TYR A 323 -3.54 13.08 14.48
C TYR A 323 -2.36 12.53 15.27
N LYS A 324 -2.58 12.29 16.57
CA LYS A 324 -1.53 11.86 17.50
C LYS A 324 -1.54 10.34 17.68
N MET A 325 -0.35 9.75 17.60
CA MET A 325 -0.08 8.34 17.86
C MET A 325 0.54 8.20 19.25
N GLU A 326 -0.29 8.13 20.29
CA GLU A 326 0.14 8.14 21.70
C GLU A 326 -0.16 6.80 22.37
N GLY A 327 0.56 6.55 23.49
CA GLY A 327 0.29 5.45 24.42
C GLY A 327 0.96 4.14 24.06
N TYR A 328 0.88 3.22 25.00
CA TYR A 328 1.46 1.89 24.98
C TYR A 328 0.37 0.87 24.64
N LEU A 329 0.53 0.17 23.54
CA LEU A 329 -0.48 -0.73 22.96
C LEU A 329 -0.15 -2.16 23.31
N TYR A 330 -1.14 -2.94 23.73
CA TYR A 330 -0.94 -4.35 24.06
C TYR A 330 -2.20 -5.20 23.83
N LEU A 331 -1.99 -6.49 23.68
CA LEU A 331 -3.03 -7.52 23.77
C LEU A 331 -2.78 -8.36 25.00
N PRO A 332 -3.78 -8.56 25.88
CA PRO A 332 -3.64 -9.45 27.04
C PRO A 332 -3.21 -10.86 26.61
N GLY A 333 -2.18 -11.39 27.27
CA GLY A 333 -1.67 -12.73 27.01
C GLY A 333 -0.72 -12.88 25.82
N VAL A 334 -0.53 -11.87 25.01
CA VAL A 334 0.50 -11.91 23.92
C VAL A 334 1.87 -11.63 24.50
N LYS A 335 2.81 -12.54 24.29
CA LYS A 335 4.23 -12.46 24.69
C LYS A 335 5.09 -12.79 23.49
N LEU A 336 6.22 -12.12 23.34
CA LEU A 336 7.27 -12.40 22.35
C LEU A 336 8.58 -12.67 23.11
N THR A 337 8.62 -13.72 23.90
CA THR A 337 9.80 -14.16 24.66
C THR A 337 10.69 -15.04 23.80
#